data_db0b0b41f5c124c1571f0997574e761b
#
_entry.id   db0b0b41f5c124c1571f0997574e761b
#
_cell.length_a   1.000
_cell.length_b   1.000
_cell.length_c   1.000
_cell.angle_alpha   90.00
_cell.angle_beta   90.00
_cell.angle_gamma   90.00
#
_symmetry.space_group_name_H-M   'P 1'
#
loop_
_entity.id
_entity.type
_entity.pdbx_description
1 polymer ?
#
loop_
_entity_poly.entity_id
_entity_poly.type
_entity_poly.pdbx_seq_one_letter_code
_entity_poly.pdbx_strand_id
1 'polypeptide(L)'
;MQLRLDALEPHLAKGLAGLYVVYGDEHLLAQEACDRIRATARAAGFTDRSVFTVERGFDWSSLLGASQSMSLFGDRQLVELRIPSGKPGKEGADALKTLASSGNPDVLTLVTLPRLDAATQKAAWFTALADAGVALKIDPVERAQLPNWVGQRLAQQGQRVAAGEEGRRALQFIAERVEGNLLAAHQEIQKLGLLYPQGVLSFEQVQDAVLNVARYDVFKLNEAMLAGDVGRLARMLDGLKGEGEAAVLVLWAIVEELRTLLRIKRGVEAGKPLAMLLRENRVWGPRERLVGPALSRVTESALEKALSLAARLDRQVKGLSGSASDRRNELPPNPWDGLFELAMTVAAPGRSAPRPPSGTPPRPPARRAA
;
A
#
# COMPACT_ATOMS: atom_id res chain seq x y z
N MET A 1 9.75 15.97 19.79
CA MET A 1 9.21 16.89 18.73
C MET A 1 8.56 16.09 17.62
N GLN A 2 7.33 16.46 17.17
CA GLN A 2 6.73 15.83 15.98
C GLN A 2 7.08 16.63 14.72
N LEU A 3 7.46 15.94 13.65
CA LEU A 3 7.87 16.53 12.39
C LEU A 3 7.05 15.93 11.24
N ARG A 4 6.75 16.75 10.23
CA ARG A 4 6.18 16.28 8.97
C ARG A 4 7.29 15.97 7.97
N LEU A 5 7.01 15.11 6.98
CA LEU A 5 8.00 14.68 6.00
C LEU A 5 8.60 15.86 5.18
N ASP A 6 7.77 16.84 4.84
CA ASP A 6 8.20 18.04 4.11
C ASP A 6 9.16 18.95 4.91
N ALA A 7 9.15 18.84 6.24
CA ALA A 7 10.03 19.58 7.13
C ALA A 7 11.34 18.84 7.48
N LEU A 8 11.52 17.61 6.99
CA LEU A 8 12.72 16.80 7.32
C LEU A 8 14.00 17.43 6.79
N GLU A 9 14.06 17.83 5.53
CA GLU A 9 15.25 18.46 4.92
C GLU A 9 15.66 19.77 5.62
N PRO A 10 14.72 20.72 5.84
CA PRO A 10 15.05 21.92 6.62
C PRO A 10 15.50 21.65 8.05
N HIS A 11 15.00 20.56 8.65
CA HIS A 11 15.42 20.13 10.00
C HIS A 11 16.84 19.60 9.97
N LEU A 12 17.17 18.67 9.06
CA LEU A 12 18.50 18.08 8.93
C LEU A 12 19.58 19.12 8.57
N ALA A 13 19.22 20.14 7.79
CA ALA A 13 20.12 21.25 7.45
C ALA A 13 20.50 22.11 8.67
N LYS A 14 19.68 22.13 9.73
CA LYS A 14 19.97 22.84 10.99
C LYS A 14 20.80 22.04 11.97
N GLY A 15 20.87 20.72 11.78
CA GLY A 15 21.61 19.78 12.63
C GLY A 15 20.83 18.49 12.90
N LEU A 16 21.54 17.53 13.45
CA LEU A 16 20.99 16.22 13.80
C LEU A 16 20.47 16.21 15.24
N ALA A 17 19.32 15.57 15.45
CA ALA A 17 18.90 15.13 16.78
C ALA A 17 19.58 13.80 17.13
N GLY A 18 19.78 13.53 18.43
CA GLY A 18 20.33 12.25 18.87
C GLY A 18 19.39 11.06 18.68
N LEU A 19 18.09 11.31 18.48
CA LEU A 19 17.07 10.26 18.31
C LEU A 19 16.06 10.65 17.25
N TYR A 20 15.80 9.73 16.32
CA TYR A 20 14.73 9.80 15.32
C TYR A 20 13.82 8.59 15.43
N VAL A 21 12.50 8.82 15.30
CA VAL A 21 11.49 7.76 15.23
C VAL A 21 10.71 7.95 13.94
N VAL A 22 10.88 7.06 12.97
CA VAL A 22 10.15 7.06 11.69
C VAL A 22 9.07 5.99 11.76
N TYR A 23 7.80 6.37 11.59
CA TYR A 23 6.68 5.43 11.70
C TYR A 23 5.57 5.73 10.69
N GLY A 24 5.00 4.67 10.12
CA GLY A 24 3.93 4.77 9.11
C GLY A 24 3.92 3.58 8.17
N ASP A 25 2.94 3.54 7.25
CA ASP A 25 2.74 2.41 6.33
C ASP A 25 3.26 2.68 4.90
N GLU A 26 3.69 3.91 4.59
CA GLU A 26 4.23 4.20 3.28
C GLU A 26 5.74 3.88 3.23
N HIS A 27 6.04 2.67 2.78
CA HIS A 27 7.38 2.08 2.84
C HIS A 27 8.43 2.89 2.08
N LEU A 28 8.10 3.36 0.86
CA LEU A 28 9.03 4.15 0.06
C LEU A 28 9.44 5.43 0.79
N LEU A 29 8.46 6.19 1.27
CA LEU A 29 8.71 7.47 1.94
C LEU A 29 9.42 7.28 3.28
N ALA A 30 9.09 6.22 4.03
CA ALA A 30 9.78 5.86 5.26
C ALA A 30 11.25 5.51 5.01
N GLN A 31 11.51 4.71 3.97
CA GLN A 31 12.87 4.35 3.59
C GLN A 31 13.68 5.57 3.15
N GLU A 32 13.13 6.43 2.28
CA GLU A 32 13.79 7.66 1.85
C GLU A 32 14.09 8.61 3.02
N ALA A 33 13.16 8.76 3.95
CA ALA A 33 13.38 9.55 5.16
C ALA A 33 14.55 8.99 5.98
N CYS A 34 14.58 7.66 6.19
CA CYS A 34 15.70 7.01 6.87
C CYS A 34 17.02 7.17 6.11
N ASP A 35 17.01 7.08 4.77
CA ASP A 35 18.22 7.25 3.95
C ASP A 35 18.78 8.67 4.05
N ARG A 36 17.93 9.69 4.09
CA ARG A 36 18.34 11.09 4.32
C ARG A 36 18.95 11.28 5.70
N ILE A 37 18.33 10.73 6.75
CA ILE A 37 18.88 10.78 8.12
C ILE A 37 20.24 10.08 8.16
N ARG A 38 20.38 8.90 7.54
CA ARG A 38 21.65 8.16 7.46
C ARG A 38 22.75 8.93 6.72
N ALA A 39 22.39 9.52 5.58
CA ALA A 39 23.33 10.30 4.78
C ALA A 39 23.86 11.51 5.59
N THR A 40 22.96 12.24 6.24
CA THR A 40 23.33 13.38 7.08
C THR A 40 24.14 12.94 8.30
N ALA A 41 23.77 11.81 8.95
CA ALA A 41 24.52 11.25 10.07
C ALA A 41 25.95 10.86 9.67
N ARG A 42 26.09 10.18 8.51
CA ARG A 42 27.41 9.83 7.97
C ARG A 42 28.26 11.06 7.69
N ALA A 43 27.68 12.10 7.09
CA ALA A 43 28.38 13.36 6.84
C ALA A 43 28.80 14.07 8.15
N ALA A 44 28.09 13.85 9.25
CA ALA A 44 28.39 14.37 10.58
C ALA A 44 29.35 13.48 11.40
N GLY A 45 29.90 12.41 10.80
CA GLY A 45 30.91 11.55 11.43
C GLY A 45 30.35 10.32 12.15
N PHE A 46 29.06 9.99 12.04
CA PHE A 46 28.47 8.73 12.53
C PHE A 46 28.77 7.62 11.51
N THR A 47 29.98 7.07 11.54
CA THR A 47 30.50 6.11 10.55
C THR A 47 30.28 4.66 10.94
N ASP A 48 30.30 4.35 12.23
CA ASP A 48 29.95 3.03 12.73
C ASP A 48 28.42 2.83 12.73
N ARG A 49 27.94 1.68 12.26
CA ARG A 49 26.52 1.41 12.13
C ARG A 49 26.15 0.03 12.66
N SER A 50 25.31 0.00 13.67
CA SER A 50 24.71 -1.22 14.21
C SER A 50 23.21 -1.27 13.90
N VAL A 51 22.72 -2.44 13.46
CA VAL A 51 21.31 -2.64 13.11
C VAL A 51 20.71 -3.75 13.96
N PHE A 52 19.63 -3.44 14.65
CA PHE A 52 18.87 -4.34 15.48
C PHE A 52 17.46 -4.50 14.91
N THR A 53 16.99 -5.75 14.79
CA THR A 53 15.60 -6.03 14.40
C THR A 53 14.92 -6.80 15.52
N VAL A 54 13.80 -6.26 16.02
CA VAL A 54 13.06 -6.86 17.12
C VAL A 54 12.23 -8.02 16.60
N GLU A 55 12.64 -9.22 16.99
CA GLU A 55 11.93 -10.48 16.76
C GLU A 55 11.54 -11.11 18.10
N ARG A 56 10.91 -12.31 18.05
CA ARG A 56 10.55 -13.03 19.27
C ARG A 56 11.81 -13.42 20.03
N GLY A 57 11.91 -13.04 21.31
CA GLY A 57 13.06 -13.30 22.15
C GLY A 57 14.24 -12.34 21.95
N PHE A 58 13.99 -11.16 21.40
CA PHE A 58 15.03 -10.13 21.20
C PHE A 58 15.66 -9.71 22.52
N ASP A 59 16.98 -9.67 22.53
CA ASP A 59 17.77 -9.24 23.70
C ASP A 59 17.87 -7.70 23.74
N TRP A 60 17.08 -7.08 24.58
CA TRP A 60 17.09 -5.63 24.78
C TRP A 60 18.32 -5.10 25.46
N SER A 61 19.06 -5.95 26.20
CA SER A 61 20.29 -5.55 26.86
C SER A 61 21.41 -5.25 25.84
N SER A 62 21.47 -5.99 24.75
CA SER A 62 22.42 -5.76 23.66
C SER A 62 22.23 -4.40 22.99
N LEU A 63 20.95 -3.96 22.79
CA LEU A 63 20.64 -2.63 22.28
C LEU A 63 21.09 -1.53 23.24
N LEU A 64 20.77 -1.67 24.53
CA LEU A 64 21.17 -0.69 25.54
C LEU A 64 22.69 -0.61 25.68
N GLY A 65 23.39 -1.74 25.63
CA GLY A 65 24.85 -1.80 25.59
C GLY A 65 25.42 -1.03 24.39
N ALA A 66 24.90 -1.26 23.18
CA ALA A 66 25.33 -0.54 21.99
C ALA A 66 25.07 0.99 22.09
N SER A 67 23.92 1.39 22.64
CA SER A 67 23.58 2.82 22.80
C SER A 67 24.41 3.56 23.86
N GLN A 68 25.05 2.83 24.77
CA GLN A 68 25.89 3.36 25.83
C GLN A 68 27.39 3.17 25.56
N SER A 69 27.76 2.40 24.53
CA SER A 69 29.12 2.14 24.16
C SER A 69 29.84 3.44 23.81
N MET A 70 30.98 3.67 24.43
CA MET A 70 31.93 4.69 23.98
C MET A 70 32.89 4.05 22.99
N SER A 71 32.99 4.62 21.79
CA SER A 71 34.01 4.16 20.84
C SER A 71 35.43 4.38 21.41
N LEU A 72 36.22 3.34 21.41
CA LEU A 72 37.65 3.42 21.82
C LEU A 72 38.47 4.23 20.81
N PHE A 73 37.95 4.46 19.60
CA PHE A 73 38.64 5.16 18.51
C PHE A 73 38.04 6.53 18.19
N GLY A 74 37.05 6.99 18.96
CA GLY A 74 36.41 8.28 18.76
C GLY A 74 35.38 8.33 17.62
N ASP A 75 35.00 7.20 17.02
CA ASP A 75 33.98 7.12 15.98
C ASP A 75 32.61 7.26 16.60
N ARG A 76 31.78 8.09 15.97
CA ARG A 76 30.36 8.23 16.32
C ARG A 76 29.56 7.08 15.73
N GLN A 77 28.56 6.59 16.49
CA GLN A 77 27.78 5.41 16.14
C GLN A 77 26.35 5.76 15.75
N LEU A 78 25.86 5.15 14.64
CA LEU A 78 24.46 5.11 14.28
C LEU A 78 23.86 3.76 14.71
N VAL A 79 22.95 3.79 15.68
CA VAL A 79 22.18 2.62 16.14
C VAL A 79 20.81 2.63 15.46
N GLU A 80 20.54 1.65 14.61
CA GLU A 80 19.23 1.47 13.99
C GLU A 80 18.45 0.37 14.69
N LEU A 81 17.24 0.71 15.14
CA LEU A 81 16.29 -0.23 15.73
C LEU A 81 15.04 -0.35 14.87
N ARG A 82 14.77 -1.56 14.42
CA ARG A 82 13.56 -1.90 13.65
C ARG A 82 12.60 -2.69 14.52
N ILE A 83 11.34 -2.24 14.63
CA ILE A 83 10.29 -2.94 15.38
C ILE A 83 9.13 -3.24 14.42
N PRO A 84 9.23 -4.30 13.58
CA PRO A 84 8.25 -4.60 12.52
C PRO A 84 6.82 -4.83 13.04
N SER A 85 6.70 -5.35 14.27
CA SER A 85 5.39 -5.57 14.91
C SER A 85 4.72 -4.28 15.42
N GLY A 86 5.48 -3.18 15.57
CA GLY A 86 5.03 -1.97 16.26
C GLY A 86 4.78 -2.16 17.77
N LYS A 87 5.09 -3.34 18.33
CA LYS A 87 4.81 -3.73 19.72
C LYS A 87 6.08 -4.25 20.39
N PRO A 88 6.77 -3.42 21.17
CA PRO A 88 8.03 -3.83 21.80
C PRO A 88 7.85 -4.83 22.96
N GLY A 89 6.65 -5.04 23.47
CA GLY A 89 6.41 -5.81 24.68
C GLY A 89 6.75 -5.02 25.94
N LYS A 90 6.66 -5.66 27.12
CA LYS A 90 6.91 -4.98 28.42
C LYS A 90 8.39 -4.62 28.58
N GLU A 91 9.27 -5.60 28.38
CA GLU A 91 10.74 -5.39 28.49
C GLU A 91 11.23 -4.34 27.47
N GLY A 92 10.73 -4.43 26.24
CA GLY A 92 11.06 -3.46 25.21
C GLY A 92 10.53 -2.06 25.49
N ALA A 93 9.35 -1.93 26.08
CA ALA A 93 8.81 -0.63 26.48
C ALA A 93 9.71 0.03 27.57
N ASP A 94 10.23 -0.76 28.50
CA ASP A 94 11.13 -0.26 29.52
C ASP A 94 12.52 0.08 28.95
N ALA A 95 13.05 -0.77 28.06
CA ALA A 95 14.30 -0.50 27.35
C ALA A 95 14.23 0.78 26.48
N LEU A 96 13.13 1.00 25.77
CA LEU A 96 12.93 2.20 24.95
C LEU A 96 12.82 3.49 25.78
N LYS A 97 12.23 3.42 26.97
CA LYS A 97 12.24 4.56 27.91
C LYS A 97 13.65 4.86 28.41
N THR A 98 14.44 3.83 28.73
CA THR A 98 15.85 3.97 29.10
C THR A 98 16.66 4.56 27.95
N LEU A 99 16.47 4.06 26.74
CA LEU A 99 17.11 4.59 25.52
C LEU A 99 16.81 6.08 25.31
N ALA A 100 15.56 6.48 25.49
CA ALA A 100 15.13 7.88 25.37
C ALA A 100 15.82 8.80 26.38
N SER A 101 16.19 8.30 27.57
CA SER A 101 16.85 9.06 28.62
C SER A 101 18.39 9.02 28.58
N SER A 102 18.99 8.17 27.74
CA SER A 102 20.45 7.92 27.77
C SER A 102 21.30 9.08 27.23
N GLY A 103 20.79 9.89 26.29
CA GLY A 103 21.39 11.17 25.88
C GLY A 103 22.87 11.14 25.47
N ASN A 104 23.39 10.04 24.90
CA ASN A 104 24.78 9.94 24.47
C ASN A 104 25.03 10.76 23.19
N PRO A 105 25.88 11.81 23.18
CA PRO A 105 26.12 12.66 22.02
C PRO A 105 26.88 11.95 20.89
N ASP A 106 27.56 10.85 21.19
CA ASP A 106 28.34 10.07 20.20
C ASP A 106 27.48 8.96 19.57
N VAL A 107 26.20 8.82 19.96
CA VAL A 107 25.27 7.84 19.43
C VAL A 107 24.03 8.54 18.85
N LEU A 108 23.79 8.33 17.57
CA LEU A 108 22.51 8.67 16.94
C LEU A 108 21.65 7.42 16.85
N THR A 109 20.44 7.48 17.38
CA THR A 109 19.50 6.37 17.32
C THR A 109 18.39 6.63 16.29
N LEU A 110 18.18 5.67 15.38
CA LEU A 110 17.10 5.69 14.38
C LEU A 110 16.16 4.51 14.62
N VAL A 111 14.95 4.80 15.12
CA VAL A 111 13.90 3.80 15.35
C VAL A 111 12.92 3.79 14.18
N THR A 112 12.63 2.60 13.63
CA THR A 112 11.62 2.44 12.57
C THR A 112 10.48 1.55 13.04
N LEU A 113 9.24 1.98 12.78
CA LEU A 113 8.01 1.35 13.21
C LEU A 113 6.99 1.36 12.08
N PRO A 114 6.07 0.38 12.01
CA PRO A 114 4.90 0.47 11.14
C PRO A 114 3.95 1.58 11.64
N ARG A 115 2.83 1.72 10.98
CA ARG A 115 1.75 2.57 11.46
C ARG A 115 1.30 2.14 12.86
N LEU A 116 1.24 3.10 13.76
CA LEU A 116 0.79 2.89 15.13
C LEU A 116 -0.66 3.38 15.27
N ASP A 117 -1.46 2.65 16.02
CA ASP A 117 -2.79 3.11 16.43
C ASP A 117 -2.69 4.24 17.47
N ALA A 118 -3.81 4.93 17.69
CA ALA A 118 -3.87 6.07 18.60
C ALA A 118 -3.54 5.69 20.07
N ALA A 119 -3.80 4.46 20.48
CA ALA A 119 -3.49 3.98 21.82
C ALA A 119 -1.98 3.77 21.98
N THR A 120 -1.34 3.14 21.00
CA THR A 120 0.11 2.93 20.97
C THR A 120 0.89 4.25 20.89
N GLN A 121 0.40 5.23 20.12
CA GLN A 121 1.01 6.58 20.09
C GLN A 121 0.94 7.33 21.42
N LYS A 122 0.01 6.97 22.31
CA LYS A 122 -0.10 7.49 23.68
C LYS A 122 0.62 6.64 24.72
N ALA A 123 1.18 5.52 24.33
CA ALA A 123 1.92 4.66 25.26
C ALA A 123 3.19 5.36 25.77
N ALA A 124 3.52 5.16 27.05
CA ALA A 124 4.63 5.84 27.70
C ALA A 124 5.98 5.68 27.02
N TRP A 125 6.26 4.52 26.41
CA TRP A 125 7.49 4.27 25.69
C TRP A 125 7.60 5.09 24.40
N PHE A 126 6.48 5.23 23.64
CA PHE A 126 6.48 6.02 22.41
C PHE A 126 6.56 7.52 22.71
N THR A 127 5.81 7.96 23.72
CA THR A 127 5.88 9.36 24.18
C THR A 127 7.29 9.72 24.64
N ALA A 128 7.96 8.86 25.40
CA ALA A 128 9.34 9.09 25.82
C ALA A 128 10.30 9.27 24.62
N LEU A 129 10.20 8.41 23.60
CA LEU A 129 11.01 8.55 22.38
C LEU A 129 10.69 9.84 21.61
N ALA A 130 9.38 10.18 21.47
CA ALA A 130 8.94 11.37 20.75
C ALA A 130 9.35 12.68 21.44
N ASP A 131 9.39 12.70 22.77
CA ASP A 131 9.79 13.86 23.56
C ASP A 131 11.32 14.04 23.59
N ALA A 132 12.06 12.93 23.67
CA ALA A 132 13.53 12.95 23.65
C ALA A 132 14.11 13.24 22.26
N GLY A 133 13.40 12.97 21.19
CA GLY A 133 13.90 13.08 19.83
C GLY A 133 12.91 13.70 18.84
N VAL A 134 13.05 13.30 17.59
CA VAL A 134 12.20 13.71 16.46
C VAL A 134 11.36 12.53 16.00
N ALA A 135 10.06 12.63 16.16
CA ALA A 135 9.09 11.66 15.66
C ALA A 135 8.55 12.11 14.31
N LEU A 136 8.84 11.33 13.26
CA LEU A 136 8.44 11.57 11.89
C LEU A 136 7.34 10.59 11.50
N LYS A 137 6.12 11.12 11.33
CA LYS A 137 4.99 10.34 10.87
C LYS A 137 4.97 10.29 9.34
N ILE A 138 4.89 9.09 8.78
CA ILE A 138 4.79 8.86 7.35
C ILE A 138 3.37 8.43 7.02
N ASP A 139 2.61 9.35 6.42
CA ASP A 139 1.25 9.06 5.97
C ASP A 139 1.25 8.62 4.50
N PRO A 140 0.36 7.71 4.08
CA PRO A 140 0.18 7.34 2.68
C PRO A 140 -0.19 8.56 1.83
N VAL A 141 0.27 8.57 0.59
CA VAL A 141 -0.16 9.57 -0.40
C VAL A 141 -1.56 9.19 -0.89
N GLU A 142 -2.52 10.07 -0.65
CA GLU A 142 -3.90 9.90 -1.11
C GLU A 142 -3.96 9.84 -2.64
N ARG A 143 -4.86 9.02 -3.20
CA ARG A 143 -5.02 8.84 -4.66
C ARG A 143 -5.18 10.18 -5.41
N ALA A 144 -5.92 11.12 -4.84
CA ALA A 144 -6.12 12.44 -5.42
C ALA A 144 -4.83 13.28 -5.49
N GLN A 145 -3.86 13.02 -4.63
CA GLN A 145 -2.58 13.70 -4.56
C GLN A 145 -1.49 13.03 -5.40
N LEU A 146 -1.72 11.78 -5.83
CA LEU A 146 -0.72 10.98 -6.53
C LEU A 146 -0.24 11.61 -7.85
N PRO A 147 -1.10 12.19 -8.72
CA PRO A 147 -0.64 12.90 -9.92
C PRO A 147 0.34 14.04 -9.60
N ASN A 148 0.06 14.81 -8.56
CA ASN A 148 0.93 15.89 -8.11
C ASN A 148 2.27 15.37 -7.58
N TRP A 149 2.24 14.30 -6.78
CA TRP A 149 3.44 13.61 -6.30
C TRP A 149 4.31 13.10 -7.47
N VAL A 150 3.71 12.48 -8.48
CA VAL A 150 4.41 12.05 -9.71
C VAL A 150 5.07 13.23 -10.41
N GLY A 151 4.34 14.35 -10.58
CA GLY A 151 4.88 15.55 -11.19
C GLY A 151 6.09 16.12 -10.45
N GLN A 152 6.05 16.14 -9.11
CA GLN A 152 7.18 16.56 -8.28
C GLN A 152 8.38 15.64 -8.44
N ARG A 153 8.18 14.32 -8.54
CA ARG A 153 9.25 13.34 -8.73
C ARG A 153 9.90 13.45 -10.11
N LEU A 154 9.12 13.66 -11.17
CA LEU A 154 9.64 13.94 -12.51
C LEU A 154 10.52 15.20 -12.49
N ALA A 155 10.07 16.25 -11.81
CA ALA A 155 10.83 17.49 -11.69
C ALA A 155 12.19 17.30 -10.99
N GLN A 156 12.27 16.42 -9.98
CA GLN A 156 13.52 16.10 -9.27
C GLN A 156 14.59 15.50 -10.19
N GLN A 157 14.19 14.78 -11.25
CA GLN A 157 15.13 14.24 -12.26
C GLN A 157 15.24 15.11 -13.52
N GLY A 158 14.75 16.35 -13.48
CA GLY A 158 14.84 17.31 -14.59
C GLY A 158 13.82 17.09 -15.70
N GLN A 159 12.81 16.25 -15.46
CA GLN A 159 11.72 15.98 -16.42
C GLN A 159 10.43 16.66 -15.98
N ARG A 160 9.55 16.97 -16.93
CA ARG A 160 8.20 17.48 -16.67
C ARG A 160 7.26 17.03 -17.78
N VAL A 161 5.99 16.97 -17.50
CA VAL A 161 4.97 16.74 -18.54
C VAL A 161 4.62 18.07 -19.24
N ALA A 162 4.01 17.96 -20.43
CA ALA A 162 3.50 19.13 -21.15
C ALA A 162 2.54 19.97 -20.29
N ALA A 163 2.43 21.25 -20.54
CA ALA A 163 1.46 22.11 -19.87
C ALA A 163 0.02 21.82 -20.35
N GLY A 164 -0.96 22.12 -19.50
CA GLY A 164 -2.38 22.02 -19.87
C GLY A 164 -2.97 20.61 -19.71
N GLU A 165 -3.93 20.28 -20.58
CA GLU A 165 -4.72 19.04 -20.48
C GLU A 165 -3.89 17.79 -20.75
N GLU A 166 -2.99 17.84 -21.71
CA GLU A 166 -2.12 16.71 -22.07
C GLU A 166 -1.25 16.28 -20.88
N GLY A 167 -0.63 17.24 -20.21
CA GLY A 167 0.19 16.93 -19.03
C GLY A 167 -0.63 16.40 -17.85
N ARG A 168 -1.81 16.96 -17.62
CA ARG A 168 -2.74 16.41 -16.60
C ARG A 168 -3.09 14.97 -16.91
N ARG A 169 -3.40 14.68 -18.19
CA ARG A 169 -3.70 13.33 -18.65
C ARG A 169 -2.52 12.37 -18.46
N ALA A 170 -1.29 12.82 -18.73
CA ALA A 170 -0.08 12.01 -18.53
C ALA A 170 0.13 11.65 -17.05
N LEU A 171 0.04 12.63 -16.15
CA LEU A 171 0.19 12.40 -14.71
C LEU A 171 -0.94 11.48 -14.17
N GLN A 172 -2.17 11.72 -14.62
CA GLN A 172 -3.31 10.89 -14.25
C GLN A 172 -3.14 9.45 -14.75
N PHE A 173 -2.62 9.26 -15.97
CA PHE A 173 -2.36 7.94 -16.54
C PHE A 173 -1.34 7.15 -15.69
N ILE A 174 -0.21 7.77 -15.29
CA ILE A 174 0.75 7.13 -14.39
C ILE A 174 0.07 6.78 -13.07
N ALA A 175 -0.63 7.73 -12.44
CA ALA A 175 -1.29 7.53 -11.15
C ALA A 175 -2.31 6.39 -11.17
N GLU A 176 -3.06 6.23 -12.27
CA GLU A 176 -4.03 5.14 -12.45
C GLU A 176 -3.34 3.79 -12.64
N ARG A 177 -2.18 3.76 -13.29
CA ARG A 177 -1.44 2.51 -13.52
C ARG A 177 -0.75 1.96 -12.28
N VAL A 178 -0.30 2.83 -11.39
CA VAL A 178 0.40 2.42 -10.17
C VAL A 178 -0.54 2.17 -8.99
N GLU A 179 -1.81 2.54 -9.10
CA GLU A 179 -2.89 2.29 -8.10
C GLU A 179 -2.52 2.61 -6.64
N GLY A 180 -1.74 3.67 -6.44
CA GLY A 180 -1.27 4.11 -5.13
C GLY A 180 -0.06 3.32 -4.59
N ASN A 181 0.55 2.45 -5.39
CA ASN A 181 1.84 1.84 -5.07
C ASN A 181 2.95 2.84 -5.41
N LEU A 182 3.42 3.60 -4.40
CA LEU A 182 4.46 4.62 -4.60
C LEU A 182 5.79 4.04 -5.07
N LEU A 183 6.14 2.83 -4.65
CA LEU A 183 7.36 2.18 -5.11
C LEU A 183 7.30 1.87 -6.62
N ALA A 184 6.15 1.37 -7.09
CA ALA A 184 5.94 1.17 -8.52
C ALA A 184 5.96 2.51 -9.27
N ALA A 185 5.30 3.55 -8.75
CA ALA A 185 5.35 4.89 -9.33
C ALA A 185 6.79 5.41 -9.44
N HIS A 186 7.57 5.25 -8.38
CA HIS A 186 8.97 5.67 -8.37
C HIS A 186 9.81 4.92 -9.42
N GLN A 187 9.63 3.61 -9.55
CA GLN A 187 10.31 2.79 -10.56
C GLN A 187 9.96 3.24 -11.98
N GLU A 188 8.67 3.54 -12.25
CA GLU A 188 8.25 4.06 -13.55
C GLU A 188 8.84 5.44 -13.85
N ILE A 189 8.89 6.31 -12.85
CA ILE A 189 9.52 7.63 -13.00
C ILE A 189 11.02 7.48 -13.29
N GLN A 190 11.73 6.61 -12.56
CA GLN A 190 13.14 6.34 -12.84
C GLN A 190 13.34 5.77 -14.26
N LYS A 191 12.48 4.86 -14.71
CA LYS A 191 12.52 4.32 -16.06
C LYS A 191 12.33 5.41 -17.11
N LEU A 192 11.41 6.35 -16.90
CA LEU A 192 11.27 7.51 -17.77
C LEU A 192 12.55 8.33 -17.85
N GLY A 193 13.26 8.50 -16.72
CA GLY A 193 14.56 9.19 -16.68
C GLY A 193 15.68 8.47 -17.44
N LEU A 194 15.59 7.14 -17.55
CA LEU A 194 16.55 6.34 -18.33
C LEU A 194 16.21 6.31 -19.82
N LEU A 195 14.93 6.33 -20.18
CA LEU A 195 14.48 6.22 -21.57
C LEU A 195 14.50 7.56 -22.33
N TYR A 196 14.27 8.66 -21.63
CA TYR A 196 14.11 9.98 -22.23
C TYR A 196 15.00 11.02 -21.56
N PRO A 197 15.54 11.99 -22.33
CA PRO A 197 16.38 13.05 -21.77
C PRO A 197 15.57 13.96 -20.83
N GLN A 198 16.28 14.79 -20.09
CA GLN A 198 15.66 15.85 -19.29
C GLN A 198 14.87 16.81 -20.22
N GLY A 199 13.73 17.28 -19.74
CA GLY A 199 12.86 18.18 -20.51
C GLY A 199 11.39 17.80 -20.41
N VAL A 200 10.64 18.07 -21.47
CA VAL A 200 9.19 17.84 -21.54
C VAL A 200 8.91 16.44 -22.10
N LEU A 201 8.16 15.66 -21.36
CA LEU A 201 7.65 14.36 -21.80
C LEU A 201 6.27 14.54 -22.44
N SER A 202 6.06 13.95 -23.63
CA SER A 202 4.74 13.85 -24.25
C SER A 202 3.91 12.76 -23.60
N PHE A 203 2.59 12.83 -23.79
CA PHE A 203 1.70 11.77 -23.32
C PHE A 203 2.04 10.41 -23.96
N GLU A 204 2.40 10.39 -25.23
CA GLU A 204 2.79 9.16 -25.96
C GLU A 204 4.03 8.50 -25.34
N GLN A 205 5.07 9.30 -25.04
CA GLN A 205 6.28 8.80 -24.36
C GLN A 205 5.96 8.19 -23.00
N VAL A 206 5.10 8.84 -22.23
CA VAL A 206 4.64 8.31 -20.94
C VAL A 206 3.83 7.02 -21.14
N GLN A 207 2.94 6.99 -22.13
CA GLN A 207 2.11 5.83 -22.41
C GLN A 207 2.96 4.63 -22.82
N ASP A 208 3.92 4.80 -23.70
CA ASP A 208 4.80 3.73 -24.19
C ASP A 208 5.70 3.17 -23.06
N ALA A 209 6.20 4.04 -22.20
CA ALA A 209 7.06 3.63 -21.10
C ALA A 209 6.30 2.92 -19.97
N VAL A 210 5.09 3.38 -19.66
CA VAL A 210 4.29 2.94 -18.49
C VAL A 210 3.30 1.81 -18.84
N LEU A 211 3.45 1.17 -19.98
CA LEU A 211 2.64 0.01 -20.36
C LEU A 211 2.90 -1.19 -19.43
N ASN A 212 1.91 -1.57 -18.62
CA ASN A 212 1.84 -2.79 -17.81
C ASN A 212 2.71 -2.88 -16.53
N VAL A 213 2.62 -1.94 -15.60
CA VAL A 213 3.39 -2.01 -14.34
C VAL A 213 2.54 -1.90 -13.06
N ALA A 214 1.25 -2.02 -13.16
CA ALA A 214 0.42 -2.05 -11.96
C ALA A 214 0.65 -3.34 -11.17
N ARG A 215 1.39 -3.28 -10.08
CA ARG A 215 1.24 -4.28 -9.01
C ARG A 215 -0.03 -3.93 -8.25
N TYR A 216 -1.09 -4.63 -8.60
CA TYR A 216 -2.39 -4.43 -7.96
C TYR A 216 -2.42 -5.11 -6.60
N ASP A 217 -2.82 -4.36 -5.59
CA ASP A 217 -3.11 -4.92 -4.28
C ASP A 217 -4.52 -5.52 -4.30
N VAL A 218 -4.61 -6.82 -4.09
CA VAL A 218 -5.88 -7.57 -4.02
C VAL A 218 -6.86 -6.93 -3.02
N PHE A 219 -6.36 -6.35 -1.93
CA PHE A 219 -7.22 -5.71 -0.92
C PHE A 219 -7.79 -4.36 -1.38
N LYS A 220 -7.10 -3.66 -2.28
CA LYS A 220 -7.61 -2.42 -2.90
C LYS A 220 -8.68 -2.68 -3.96
N LEU A 221 -8.79 -3.91 -4.45
CA LEU A 221 -9.87 -4.33 -5.34
C LEU A 221 -11.24 -4.08 -4.72
N ASN A 222 -11.37 -4.36 -3.42
CA ASN A 222 -12.60 -4.13 -2.66
C ASN A 222 -13.01 -2.64 -2.64
N GLU A 223 -12.06 -1.72 -2.61
CA GLU A 223 -12.36 -0.28 -2.69
C GLU A 223 -12.96 0.09 -4.05
N ALA A 224 -12.42 -0.43 -5.16
CA ALA A 224 -12.96 -0.20 -6.50
C ALA A 224 -14.36 -0.77 -6.63
N MET A 225 -14.60 -1.98 -6.10
CA MET A 225 -15.90 -2.64 -6.06
C MET A 225 -16.92 -1.83 -5.24
N LEU A 226 -16.57 -1.40 -4.03
CA LEU A 226 -17.43 -0.61 -3.16
C LEU A 226 -17.71 0.80 -3.73
N ALA A 227 -16.74 1.41 -4.42
CA ALA A 227 -16.91 2.69 -5.08
C ALA A 227 -17.83 2.61 -6.31
N GLY A 228 -18.03 1.41 -6.89
CA GLY A 228 -18.74 1.24 -8.15
C GLY A 228 -17.93 1.67 -9.38
N ASP A 229 -16.60 1.75 -9.24
CA ASP A 229 -15.67 2.12 -10.31
C ASP A 229 -15.37 0.89 -11.18
N VAL A 230 -16.29 0.60 -12.09
CA VAL A 230 -16.21 -0.58 -12.97
C VAL A 230 -14.96 -0.56 -13.84
N GLY A 231 -14.55 0.61 -14.33
CA GLY A 231 -13.35 0.74 -15.17
C GLY A 231 -12.07 0.40 -14.38
N ARG A 232 -11.98 0.89 -13.15
CA ARG A 232 -10.87 0.55 -12.25
C ARG A 232 -10.89 -0.92 -11.86
N LEU A 233 -12.05 -1.46 -11.50
CA LEU A 233 -12.25 -2.86 -11.15
C LEU A 233 -11.76 -3.81 -12.27
N ALA A 234 -12.13 -3.52 -13.53
CA ALA A 234 -11.70 -4.30 -14.68
C ALA A 234 -10.18 -4.26 -14.85
N ARG A 235 -9.57 -3.05 -14.83
CA ARG A 235 -8.11 -2.91 -14.95
C ARG A 235 -7.35 -3.65 -13.84
N MET A 236 -7.86 -3.60 -12.61
CA MET A 236 -7.23 -4.28 -11.46
C MET A 236 -7.28 -5.79 -11.61
N LEU A 237 -8.42 -6.36 -12.04
CA LEU A 237 -8.53 -7.80 -12.27
C LEU A 237 -7.65 -8.28 -13.44
N ASP A 238 -7.58 -7.51 -14.54
CA ASP A 238 -6.71 -7.82 -15.66
C ASP A 238 -5.22 -7.74 -15.26
N GLY A 239 -4.87 -6.76 -14.44
CA GLY A 239 -3.51 -6.62 -13.92
C GLY A 239 -3.12 -7.76 -12.99
N LEU A 240 -3.93 -8.10 -11.99
CA LEU A 240 -3.71 -9.23 -11.08
C LEU A 240 -3.56 -10.56 -11.85
N LYS A 241 -4.39 -10.75 -12.89
CA LYS A 241 -4.28 -11.89 -13.80
C LYS A 241 -2.94 -11.87 -14.55
N GLY A 242 -2.55 -10.72 -15.09
CA GLY A 242 -1.30 -10.54 -15.84
C GLY A 242 -0.05 -10.76 -14.97
N GLU A 243 -0.12 -10.43 -13.69
CA GLU A 243 0.93 -10.65 -12.70
C GLU A 243 1.01 -12.11 -12.21
N GLY A 244 0.07 -12.97 -12.62
CA GLY A 244 0.00 -14.36 -12.17
C GLY A 244 -0.49 -14.52 -10.74
N GLU A 245 -1.23 -13.52 -10.22
CA GLU A 245 -1.81 -13.61 -8.88
C GLU A 245 -2.78 -14.79 -8.78
N ALA A 246 -2.81 -15.44 -7.63
CA ALA A 246 -3.66 -16.60 -7.44
C ALA A 246 -5.14 -16.21 -7.42
N ALA A 247 -5.94 -16.70 -8.39
CA ALA A 247 -7.37 -16.42 -8.48
C ALA A 247 -8.12 -16.77 -7.17
N VAL A 248 -7.64 -17.75 -6.40
CA VAL A 248 -8.19 -18.13 -5.10
C VAL A 248 -8.04 -17.01 -4.06
N LEU A 249 -6.95 -16.26 -4.08
CA LEU A 249 -6.73 -15.13 -3.17
C LEU A 249 -7.66 -13.96 -3.51
N VAL A 250 -7.81 -13.66 -4.79
CA VAL A 250 -8.74 -12.62 -5.28
C VAL A 250 -10.19 -12.98 -4.92
N LEU A 251 -10.58 -14.23 -5.15
CA LEU A 251 -11.89 -14.73 -4.76
C LEU A 251 -12.13 -14.58 -3.26
N TRP A 252 -11.15 -14.97 -2.44
CA TRP A 252 -11.25 -14.84 -0.99
C TRP A 252 -11.48 -13.39 -0.54
N ALA A 253 -10.74 -12.43 -1.11
CA ALA A 253 -10.89 -11.02 -0.77
C ALA A 253 -12.29 -10.48 -1.12
N ILE A 254 -12.82 -10.81 -2.31
CA ILE A 254 -14.17 -10.42 -2.74
C ILE A 254 -15.22 -11.05 -1.81
N VAL A 255 -15.08 -12.33 -1.48
CA VAL A 255 -16.03 -13.07 -0.64
C VAL A 255 -16.09 -12.51 0.77
N GLU A 256 -14.96 -12.17 1.37
CA GLU A 256 -14.95 -11.54 2.71
C GLU A 256 -15.65 -10.18 2.71
N GLU A 257 -15.51 -9.40 1.63
CA GLU A 257 -16.24 -8.14 1.47
C GLU A 257 -17.75 -8.38 1.32
N LEU A 258 -18.17 -9.34 0.48
CA LEU A 258 -19.59 -9.69 0.30
C LEU A 258 -20.22 -10.15 1.62
N ARG A 259 -19.52 -10.96 2.39
CA ARG A 259 -19.98 -11.42 3.73
C ARG A 259 -20.13 -10.25 4.70
N THR A 260 -19.19 -9.31 4.65
CA THR A 260 -19.23 -8.11 5.48
C THR A 260 -20.41 -7.23 5.10
N LEU A 261 -20.63 -6.99 3.81
CA LEU A 261 -21.78 -6.24 3.32
C LEU A 261 -23.11 -6.90 3.71
N LEU A 262 -23.22 -8.23 3.60
CA LEU A 262 -24.43 -8.97 3.97
C LEU A 262 -24.73 -8.82 5.47
N ARG A 263 -23.71 -8.98 6.33
CA ARG A 263 -23.89 -8.79 7.79
C ARG A 263 -24.35 -7.37 8.13
N ILE A 264 -23.74 -6.38 7.51
CA ILE A 264 -24.09 -4.97 7.74
C ILE A 264 -25.48 -4.68 7.20
N LYS A 265 -25.84 -5.16 6.00
CA LYS A 265 -27.14 -4.98 5.38
C LYS A 265 -28.27 -5.49 6.29
N ARG A 266 -28.15 -6.74 6.77
CA ARG A 266 -29.08 -7.35 7.73
C ARG A 266 -29.19 -6.56 9.03
N GLY A 267 -28.05 -6.05 9.53
CA GLY A 267 -28.06 -5.22 10.72
C GLY A 267 -28.79 -3.91 10.56
N VAL A 268 -28.63 -3.24 9.40
CA VAL A 268 -29.34 -2.01 9.07
C VAL A 268 -30.84 -2.26 8.90
N GLU A 269 -31.23 -3.33 8.23
CA GLU A 269 -32.63 -3.74 8.07
C GLU A 269 -33.29 -4.13 9.41
N ALA A 270 -32.50 -4.61 10.37
CA ALA A 270 -32.90 -4.84 11.75
C ALA A 270 -32.90 -3.56 12.64
N GLY A 271 -32.69 -2.37 12.02
CA GLY A 271 -32.74 -1.07 12.70
C GLY A 271 -31.49 -0.68 13.47
N LYS A 272 -30.36 -1.38 13.33
CA LYS A 272 -29.10 -1.00 13.99
C LYS A 272 -28.41 0.17 13.27
N PRO A 273 -27.79 1.11 14.02
CA PRO A 273 -27.06 2.22 13.42
C PRO A 273 -25.86 1.74 12.57
N LEU A 274 -25.71 2.28 11.35
CA LEU A 274 -24.64 1.92 10.44
C LEU A 274 -23.25 2.11 11.07
N ALA A 275 -23.02 3.21 11.81
CA ALA A 275 -21.74 3.48 12.46
C ALA A 275 -21.34 2.39 13.49
N MET A 276 -22.30 1.81 14.20
CA MET A 276 -22.08 0.69 15.09
C MET A 276 -21.70 -0.57 14.33
N LEU A 277 -22.43 -0.89 13.25
CA LEU A 277 -22.19 -2.06 12.42
C LEU A 277 -20.83 -2.01 11.72
N LEU A 278 -20.38 -0.84 11.27
CA LEU A 278 -19.05 -0.67 10.68
C LEU A 278 -17.95 -1.03 11.69
N ARG A 279 -18.07 -0.58 12.95
CA ARG A 279 -17.12 -0.91 14.02
C ARG A 279 -17.13 -2.39 14.38
N GLU A 280 -18.31 -2.99 14.54
CA GLU A 280 -18.50 -4.42 14.83
C GLU A 280 -17.86 -5.30 13.73
N ASN A 281 -17.97 -4.90 12.48
CA ASN A 281 -17.41 -5.62 11.34
C ASN A 281 -16.00 -5.18 10.94
N ARG A 282 -15.31 -4.39 11.76
CA ARG A 282 -13.93 -3.93 11.57
C ARG A 282 -13.72 -3.22 10.21
N VAL A 283 -14.68 -2.40 9.81
CA VAL A 283 -14.57 -1.57 8.62
C VAL A 283 -13.93 -0.23 9.00
N TRP A 284 -12.74 0.04 8.51
CA TRP A 284 -11.95 1.22 8.83
C TRP A 284 -11.40 1.90 7.59
N GLY A 285 -10.97 3.17 7.72
CA GLY A 285 -10.28 3.93 6.69
C GLY A 285 -11.16 4.25 5.48
N PRO A 286 -10.63 4.20 4.24
CA PRO A 286 -11.38 4.55 3.04
C PRO A 286 -12.68 3.74 2.85
N ARG A 287 -12.68 2.47 3.26
CA ARG A 287 -13.84 1.58 3.17
C ARG A 287 -15.05 2.06 3.98
N GLU A 288 -14.83 2.73 5.12
CA GLU A 288 -15.90 3.25 5.98
C GLU A 288 -16.84 4.19 5.21
N ARG A 289 -16.28 5.03 4.32
CA ARG A 289 -17.04 5.97 3.50
C ARG A 289 -17.73 5.31 2.30
N LEU A 290 -17.20 4.17 1.84
CA LEU A 290 -17.68 3.49 0.63
C LEU A 290 -18.79 2.48 0.91
N VAL A 291 -18.84 1.89 2.09
CA VAL A 291 -19.80 0.83 2.45
C VAL A 291 -21.25 1.36 2.43
N GLY A 292 -21.51 2.54 2.97
CA GLY A 292 -22.87 3.12 2.99
C GLY A 292 -23.49 3.24 1.58
N PRO A 293 -22.82 3.94 0.64
CA PRO A 293 -23.27 4.00 -0.77
C PRO A 293 -23.34 2.64 -1.45
N ALA A 294 -22.44 1.70 -1.16
CA ALA A 294 -22.49 0.34 -1.71
C ALA A 294 -23.74 -0.41 -1.24
N LEU A 295 -24.06 -0.35 0.05
CA LEU A 295 -25.28 -0.97 0.62
C LEU A 295 -26.58 -0.43 0.01
N SER A 296 -26.61 0.83 -0.40
CA SER A 296 -27.79 1.41 -1.07
C SER A 296 -28.01 0.85 -2.48
N ARG A 297 -26.95 0.37 -3.13
CA ARG A 297 -27.00 -0.20 -4.49
C ARG A 297 -27.38 -1.68 -4.53
N VAL A 298 -27.14 -2.42 -3.44
CA VAL A 298 -27.32 -3.87 -3.42
C VAL A 298 -28.47 -4.30 -2.53
N THR A 299 -29.15 -5.38 -2.90
CA THR A 299 -30.16 -6.04 -2.08
C THR A 299 -29.56 -7.22 -1.32
N GLU A 300 -30.17 -7.64 -0.20
CA GLU A 300 -29.77 -8.85 0.53
C GLU A 300 -29.77 -10.07 -0.40
N SER A 301 -30.83 -10.28 -1.17
CA SER A 301 -30.95 -11.40 -2.12
C SER A 301 -29.84 -11.39 -3.19
N ALA A 302 -29.38 -10.21 -3.65
CA ALA A 302 -28.26 -10.11 -4.60
C ALA A 302 -26.96 -10.57 -3.96
N LEU A 303 -26.70 -10.18 -2.71
CA LEU A 303 -25.51 -10.61 -1.96
C LEU A 303 -25.51 -12.12 -1.69
N GLU A 304 -26.66 -12.71 -1.36
CA GLU A 304 -26.78 -14.16 -1.16
C GLU A 304 -26.55 -14.95 -2.46
N LYS A 305 -27.08 -14.45 -3.60
CA LYS A 305 -26.81 -15.02 -4.91
C LYS A 305 -25.32 -14.91 -5.28
N ALA A 306 -24.69 -13.77 -4.97
CA ALA A 306 -23.26 -13.58 -5.18
C ALA A 306 -22.42 -14.56 -4.37
N LEU A 307 -22.76 -14.80 -3.10
CA LEU A 307 -22.08 -15.82 -2.27
C LEU A 307 -22.27 -17.24 -2.80
N SER A 308 -23.45 -17.55 -3.36
CA SER A 308 -23.69 -18.83 -4.01
C SER A 308 -22.87 -18.99 -5.30
N LEU A 309 -22.72 -17.93 -6.09
CA LEU A 309 -21.84 -17.88 -7.25
C LEU A 309 -20.36 -18.08 -6.82
N ALA A 310 -19.94 -17.38 -5.76
CA ALA A 310 -18.59 -17.50 -5.21
C ALA A 310 -18.24 -18.92 -4.80
N ALA A 311 -19.17 -19.64 -4.16
CA ALA A 311 -18.95 -21.06 -3.78
C ALA A 311 -18.76 -21.97 -5.00
N ARG A 312 -19.38 -21.68 -6.14
CA ARG A 312 -19.16 -22.41 -7.38
C ARG A 312 -17.80 -22.05 -8.02
N LEU A 313 -17.45 -20.77 -8.02
CA LEU A 313 -16.15 -20.29 -8.49
C LEU A 313 -15.00 -20.89 -7.67
N ASP A 314 -15.17 -21.03 -6.34
CA ASP A 314 -14.16 -21.65 -5.49
C ASP A 314 -13.85 -23.10 -5.92
N ARG A 315 -14.90 -23.88 -6.24
CA ARG A 315 -14.72 -25.24 -6.78
C ARG A 315 -14.02 -25.25 -8.13
N GLN A 316 -14.38 -24.30 -9.01
CA GLN A 316 -13.75 -24.16 -10.33
C GLN A 316 -12.26 -23.83 -10.20
N VAL A 317 -11.90 -22.85 -9.39
CA VAL A 317 -10.51 -22.41 -9.18
C VAL A 317 -9.66 -23.53 -8.57
N LYS A 318 -10.26 -24.38 -7.72
CA LYS A 318 -9.60 -25.55 -7.11
C LYS A 318 -9.60 -26.81 -7.99
N GLY A 319 -10.11 -26.72 -9.22
CA GLY A 319 -10.18 -27.89 -10.12
C GLY A 319 -11.20 -28.95 -9.70
N LEU A 320 -12.14 -28.63 -8.81
CA LEU A 320 -13.14 -29.55 -8.27
C LEU A 320 -14.47 -29.51 -9.06
N SER A 321 -14.51 -28.88 -10.23
CA SER A 321 -15.68 -28.77 -11.09
C SER A 321 -15.86 -30.07 -11.88
N GLY A 322 -16.91 -30.82 -11.64
CA GLY A 322 -17.17 -32.09 -12.35
C GLY A 322 -18.51 -32.76 -12.01
N SER A 323 -19.32 -32.16 -11.14
CA SER A 323 -20.63 -32.73 -10.79
C SER A 323 -21.69 -32.42 -11.85
N ALA A 324 -22.57 -33.39 -12.13
CA ALA A 324 -23.70 -33.25 -13.08
C ALA A 324 -24.67 -32.09 -12.72
N SER A 325 -24.65 -31.60 -11.46
CA SER A 325 -25.41 -30.43 -11.00
C SER A 325 -24.86 -29.11 -11.51
N ASP A 326 -23.57 -29.05 -11.91
CA ASP A 326 -22.90 -27.84 -12.35
C ASP A 326 -23.24 -27.50 -13.84
N ARG A 327 -23.77 -28.47 -14.61
CA ARG A 327 -24.08 -28.30 -16.03
C ARG A 327 -25.29 -27.41 -16.34
N ARG A 328 -26.14 -27.10 -15.37
CA ARG A 328 -27.34 -26.27 -15.60
C ARG A 328 -27.12 -24.77 -15.42
N ASN A 329 -25.94 -24.37 -14.95
CA ASN A 329 -25.59 -22.95 -14.74
C ASN A 329 -24.10 -22.78 -15.03
N GLU A 330 -23.73 -22.76 -16.32
CA GLU A 330 -22.35 -22.71 -16.77
C GLU A 330 -21.64 -21.47 -16.24
N LEU A 331 -20.58 -21.71 -15.43
CA LEU A 331 -19.62 -20.67 -15.07
C LEU A 331 -18.81 -20.28 -16.31
N PRO A 332 -18.32 -19.03 -16.40
CA PRO A 332 -17.36 -18.68 -17.43
C PRO A 332 -16.17 -19.65 -17.40
N PRO A 333 -15.69 -20.11 -18.59
CA PRO A 333 -14.54 -21.04 -18.66
C PRO A 333 -13.29 -20.50 -17.96
N ASN A 334 -13.11 -19.18 -18.03
CA ASN A 334 -12.03 -18.47 -17.35
C ASN A 334 -12.50 -18.00 -15.96
N PRO A 335 -11.86 -18.43 -14.87
CA PRO A 335 -12.24 -18.02 -13.51
C PRO A 335 -12.23 -16.49 -13.29
N TRP A 336 -11.37 -15.76 -14.00
CA TRP A 336 -11.25 -14.31 -13.87
C TRP A 336 -12.50 -13.57 -14.37
N ASP A 337 -13.16 -14.10 -15.40
CA ASP A 337 -14.44 -13.54 -15.87
C ASP A 337 -15.54 -13.73 -14.81
N GLY A 338 -15.50 -14.88 -14.12
CA GLY A 338 -16.39 -15.14 -12.99
C GLY A 338 -16.10 -14.24 -11.77
N LEU A 339 -14.84 -13.93 -11.50
CA LEU A 339 -14.46 -12.96 -10.46
C LEU A 339 -14.94 -11.56 -10.80
N PHE A 340 -14.84 -11.15 -12.06
CA PHE A 340 -15.38 -9.88 -12.52
C PHE A 340 -16.90 -9.82 -12.37
N GLU A 341 -17.63 -10.85 -12.81
CA GLU A 341 -19.07 -10.95 -12.66
C GLU A 341 -19.50 -10.88 -11.19
N LEU A 342 -18.77 -11.59 -10.31
CA LEU A 342 -19.00 -11.58 -8.89
C LEU A 342 -18.84 -10.17 -8.29
N ALA A 343 -17.78 -9.47 -8.63
CA ALA A 343 -17.53 -8.12 -8.14
C ALA A 343 -18.52 -7.09 -8.70
N MET A 344 -19.01 -7.29 -9.94
CA MET A 344 -20.03 -6.46 -10.57
C MET A 344 -21.37 -6.47 -9.82
N THR A 345 -21.68 -7.52 -9.05
CA THR A 345 -22.86 -7.57 -8.19
C THR A 345 -22.94 -6.39 -7.23
N VAL A 346 -21.79 -5.89 -6.77
CA VAL A 346 -21.70 -4.73 -5.87
C VAL A 346 -21.39 -3.44 -6.63
N ALA A 347 -20.48 -3.51 -7.60
CA ALA A 347 -20.03 -2.33 -8.33
C ALA A 347 -21.13 -1.71 -9.21
N ALA A 348 -21.89 -2.55 -9.94
CA ALA A 348 -22.97 -2.08 -10.84
C ALA A 348 -24.09 -3.14 -10.92
N PRO A 349 -24.91 -3.30 -9.87
CA PRO A 349 -25.98 -4.27 -9.87
C PRO A 349 -26.99 -4.00 -11.01
N GLY A 350 -27.35 -5.06 -11.73
CA GLY A 350 -28.29 -4.98 -12.87
C GLY A 350 -27.65 -4.65 -14.22
N ARG A 351 -26.36 -4.44 -14.32
CA ARG A 351 -25.63 -4.36 -15.59
C ARG A 351 -24.94 -5.69 -15.85
N SER A 352 -25.26 -6.34 -16.97
CA SER A 352 -24.47 -7.47 -17.48
C SER A 352 -23.05 -6.97 -17.79
N ALA A 353 -22.04 -7.76 -17.42
CA ALA A 353 -20.65 -7.43 -17.71
C ALA A 353 -20.49 -7.17 -19.23
N PRO A 354 -19.86 -6.05 -19.65
CA PRO A 354 -19.43 -5.94 -21.03
C PRO A 354 -18.46 -7.07 -21.32
N ARG A 355 -18.78 -7.89 -22.34
CA ARG A 355 -17.89 -8.99 -22.74
C ARG A 355 -16.56 -8.39 -23.16
N PRO A 356 -15.41 -8.80 -22.58
CA PRO A 356 -14.12 -8.29 -23.01
C PRO A 356 -13.96 -8.62 -24.51
N PRO A 357 -13.34 -7.75 -25.32
CA PRO A 357 -13.08 -8.03 -26.71
C PRO A 357 -12.25 -9.32 -26.78
N SER A 358 -12.77 -10.31 -27.48
CA SER A 358 -12.08 -11.56 -27.76
C SER A 358 -10.82 -11.24 -28.56
N GLY A 359 -9.69 -11.07 -27.88
CA GLY A 359 -8.40 -10.92 -28.52
C GLY A 359 -8.04 -12.21 -29.24
N THR A 360 -8.32 -12.27 -30.52
CA THR A 360 -7.76 -13.29 -31.41
C THR A 360 -6.24 -13.07 -31.41
N PRO A 361 -5.43 -14.04 -31.00
CA PRO A 361 -3.98 -13.89 -31.08
C PRO A 361 -3.58 -13.67 -32.53
N PRO A 362 -2.60 -12.79 -32.83
CA PRO A 362 -2.14 -12.57 -34.19
C PRO A 362 -1.59 -13.90 -34.76
N ARG A 363 -2.11 -14.24 -35.93
CA ARG A 363 -1.71 -15.44 -36.69
C ARG A 363 -0.21 -15.34 -37.03
N PRO A 364 0.62 -16.33 -36.68
CA PRO A 364 2.04 -16.27 -37.00
C PRO A 364 2.20 -16.16 -38.52
N PRO A 365 3.21 -15.42 -39.03
CA PRO A 365 3.44 -15.26 -40.47
C PRO A 365 3.76 -16.61 -41.08
N ALA A 366 3.10 -16.89 -42.19
CA ALA A 366 3.32 -18.11 -42.98
C ALA A 366 4.79 -18.19 -43.42
N ARG A 367 5.48 -19.25 -43.03
CA ARG A 367 6.81 -19.59 -43.57
C ARG A 367 6.66 -19.78 -45.07
N ARG A 368 7.29 -18.92 -45.87
CA ARG A 368 7.51 -19.18 -47.28
C ARG A 368 8.51 -20.33 -47.38
N ALA A 369 8.05 -21.43 -47.98
CA ALA A 369 8.92 -22.49 -48.45
C ALA A 369 9.72 -21.95 -49.64
N ALA A 370 11.03 -22.11 -49.59
CA ALA A 370 11.92 -22.04 -50.69
C ALA A 370 12.32 -23.48 -51.06
#